data_4b8b762d6ce026c80b2534758886e02e
#
_entry.id   4b8b762d6ce026c80b2534758886e02e
#
_cell.length_a   1.000
_cell.length_b   1.000
_cell.length_c   1.000
_cell.angle_alpha   90.00
_cell.angle_beta   90.00
_cell.angle_gamma   90.00
#
_symmetry.space_group_name_H-M   'P 1'
#
loop_
_entity.id
_entity.type
_entity.pdbx_description
1 polymer ?
#
loop_
_entity_poly.entity_id
_entity_poly.type
_entity_poly.pdbx_seq_one_letter_code
_entity_poly.pdbx_strand_id
1 'polypeptide(L)'
;MGEIFNPELIVADPNGREMGFVRENIKFDLDIGSTYDFELRLDLNVWKKEKFWYRNIIYIPGTEYGGILEDLEVITKTNEIVFRGDAWRGMLRKKVVEPPSGKDHLVLNGELNSLLRQLLGDYYEGLFVVDYIDSGIIVENWKVDRYVLLYDAIMKLLEAYNQRLKISYVQGEGLEPGTVHIHAEPVTDWSSELEYSQDDRLHFDIRDCRNGINHLVCAGKGQNDERLILHLYVQEDGSIGDSKYYTGLSERTALYEYTSADADSLLEYGTKQLKELQNYKKINLSISNADLELGDIVGGRERVTGVKLNKPIVRKILKISKRRAIINYEIKGDD
;
A
#
# COMPACT_ATOMS: atom_id res chain seq x y z
N MET A 1 -6.00 -20.71 11.56
CA MET A 1 -6.24 -21.12 10.14
C MET A 1 -7.33 -20.21 9.64
N GLY A 2 -7.00 -19.27 8.73
CA GLY A 2 -7.94 -18.28 8.21
C GLY A 2 -9.21 -18.91 7.67
N GLU A 3 -10.33 -18.20 7.67
CA GLU A 3 -11.52 -18.69 7.02
C GLU A 3 -11.23 -18.81 5.53
N ILE A 4 -11.46 -20.00 5.06
CA ILE A 4 -11.25 -20.36 3.70
C ILE A 4 -12.55 -19.99 3.01
N PHE A 5 -12.61 -18.82 2.38
CA PHE A 5 -13.70 -18.54 1.46
C PHE A 5 -13.33 -19.03 0.06
N ASN A 6 -14.33 -19.39 -0.70
CA ASN A 6 -14.15 -19.82 -2.09
C ASN A 6 -14.47 -18.63 -3.00
N PRO A 7 -13.46 -17.86 -3.42
CA PRO A 7 -13.71 -16.66 -4.20
C PRO A 7 -14.12 -17.02 -5.61
N GLU A 8 -15.09 -16.31 -6.13
CA GLU A 8 -15.45 -16.36 -7.55
C GLU A 8 -14.46 -15.52 -8.37
N LEU A 9 -13.34 -16.12 -8.73
CA LEU A 9 -12.37 -15.47 -9.60
C LEU A 9 -12.83 -15.56 -11.05
N ILE A 10 -12.95 -14.42 -11.71
CA ILE A 10 -13.50 -14.29 -13.06
C ILE A 10 -12.43 -13.68 -13.99
N VAL A 11 -12.49 -14.06 -15.25
CA VAL A 11 -11.72 -13.43 -16.33
C VAL A 11 -12.67 -12.68 -17.25
N ALA A 12 -12.28 -11.45 -17.62
CA ALA A 12 -12.88 -10.68 -18.67
C ALA A 12 -11.91 -10.42 -19.82
N ASP A 13 -12.44 -10.12 -21.00
CA ASP A 13 -11.66 -9.72 -22.16
C ASP A 13 -11.05 -8.31 -21.98
N PRO A 14 -10.18 -7.83 -22.89
CA PRO A 14 -9.60 -6.50 -22.77
C PRO A 14 -10.60 -5.33 -22.80
N ASN A 15 -11.85 -5.60 -23.20
CA ASN A 15 -12.94 -4.62 -23.20
C ASN A 15 -13.80 -4.71 -21.94
N GLY A 16 -13.42 -5.52 -20.94
CA GLY A 16 -14.16 -5.69 -19.70
C GLY A 16 -15.38 -6.63 -19.78
N ARG A 17 -15.57 -7.38 -20.88
CA ARG A 17 -16.67 -8.34 -21.02
C ARG A 17 -16.31 -9.66 -20.38
N GLU A 18 -17.19 -10.18 -19.57
CA GLU A 18 -16.98 -11.46 -18.87
C GLU A 18 -16.75 -12.61 -19.84
N MET A 19 -15.70 -13.38 -19.59
CA MET A 19 -15.38 -14.62 -20.29
C MET A 19 -15.70 -15.88 -19.46
N GLY A 20 -15.85 -15.71 -18.14
CA GLY A 20 -16.29 -16.75 -17.22
C GLY A 20 -15.33 -17.02 -16.05
N PHE A 21 -15.76 -17.93 -15.19
CA PHE A 21 -15.07 -18.27 -13.94
C PHE A 21 -13.75 -19.00 -14.17
N VAL A 22 -12.77 -18.74 -13.32
CA VAL A 22 -11.53 -19.52 -13.24
C VAL A 22 -11.81 -20.84 -12.54
N ARG A 23 -11.92 -21.91 -13.31
CA ARG A 23 -12.16 -23.28 -12.81
C ARG A 23 -10.90 -24.09 -12.67
N GLU A 24 -9.82 -23.63 -13.26
CA GLU A 24 -8.51 -24.24 -13.27
C GLU A 24 -7.90 -24.21 -11.86
N ASN A 25 -7.01 -25.17 -11.58
CA ASN A 25 -6.22 -25.11 -10.36
C ASN A 25 -5.11 -24.08 -10.54
N ILE A 26 -5.23 -22.98 -9.85
CA ILE A 26 -4.31 -21.84 -9.92
C ILE A 26 -3.66 -21.55 -8.57
N LYS A 27 -2.58 -20.76 -8.62
CA LYS A 27 -2.11 -19.95 -7.50
C LYS A 27 -2.23 -18.49 -7.92
N PHE A 28 -2.87 -17.69 -7.10
CA PHE A 28 -3.03 -16.26 -7.33
C PHE A 28 -2.64 -15.52 -6.06
N ASP A 29 -1.59 -14.73 -6.16
CA ASP A 29 -1.06 -13.91 -5.10
C ASP A 29 -1.21 -12.44 -5.51
N LEU A 30 -1.88 -11.63 -4.70
CA LEU A 30 -2.10 -10.22 -4.97
C LEU A 30 -1.73 -9.40 -3.74
N ASP A 31 -0.90 -8.38 -3.94
CA ASP A 31 -0.40 -7.46 -2.91
C ASP A 31 -0.99 -6.07 -3.07
N ILE A 32 -1.54 -5.54 -2.00
CA ILE A 32 -2.06 -4.17 -1.91
C ILE A 32 -1.40 -3.50 -0.70
N GLY A 33 -0.61 -2.48 -0.95
CA GLY A 33 0.08 -1.71 0.10
C GLY A 33 1.60 -1.73 0.03
N SER A 34 2.18 -2.65 -0.76
CA SER A 34 3.64 -2.70 -0.98
C SER A 34 3.97 -2.66 -2.47
N THR A 35 3.86 -3.79 -3.17
CA THR A 35 4.17 -3.86 -4.61
C THR A 35 3.00 -3.43 -5.50
N TYR A 36 1.77 -3.58 -5.03
CA TYR A 36 0.53 -3.24 -5.75
C TYR A 36 0.35 -4.01 -7.05
N ASP A 37 0.81 -5.25 -7.08
CA ASP A 37 0.80 -6.15 -8.21
C ASP A 37 0.18 -7.50 -7.87
N PHE A 38 0.09 -8.35 -8.87
CA PHE A 38 -0.31 -9.73 -8.66
C PHE A 38 0.49 -10.71 -9.52
N GLU A 39 0.49 -11.96 -9.09
CA GLU A 39 1.02 -13.09 -9.84
C GLU A 39 -0.03 -14.20 -9.92
N LEU A 40 -0.32 -14.65 -11.13
CA LEU A 40 -1.18 -15.78 -11.43
C LEU A 40 -0.35 -16.92 -12.02
N ARG A 41 -0.34 -18.08 -11.36
CA ARG A 41 0.33 -19.31 -11.84
C ARG A 41 -0.65 -20.41 -12.14
N LEU A 42 -0.47 -21.08 -13.25
CA LEU A 42 -1.22 -22.28 -13.62
C LEU A 42 -0.33 -23.27 -14.41
N ASP A 43 -0.77 -24.54 -14.43
CA ASP A 43 -0.11 -25.59 -15.19
C ASP A 43 -0.32 -25.35 -16.70
N LEU A 44 0.75 -25.51 -17.50
CA LEU A 44 0.70 -25.34 -18.96
C LEU A 44 -0.32 -26.25 -19.65
N ASN A 45 -0.58 -27.44 -19.08
CA ASN A 45 -1.53 -28.39 -19.67
C ASN A 45 -3.00 -27.93 -19.56
N VAL A 46 -3.31 -27.06 -18.60
CA VAL A 46 -4.68 -26.53 -18.42
C VAL A 46 -4.83 -25.10 -18.93
N TRP A 47 -3.71 -24.46 -19.30
CA TRP A 47 -3.73 -23.11 -19.84
C TRP A 47 -4.45 -23.06 -21.21
N LYS A 48 -5.23 -22.00 -21.37
CA LYS A 48 -5.95 -21.71 -22.62
C LYS A 48 -5.70 -20.26 -23.00
N LYS A 49 -5.10 -20.05 -24.17
CA LYS A 49 -4.78 -18.73 -24.70
C LYS A 49 -6.01 -17.83 -24.80
N GLU A 50 -7.14 -18.39 -25.17
CA GLU A 50 -8.40 -17.67 -25.33
C GLU A 50 -8.87 -17.04 -24.02
N LYS A 51 -8.49 -17.63 -22.87
CA LYS A 51 -8.94 -17.21 -21.56
C LYS A 51 -7.87 -16.40 -20.80
N PHE A 52 -6.62 -16.81 -20.88
CA PHE A 52 -5.52 -16.16 -20.18
C PHE A 52 -4.51 -15.62 -21.19
N TRP A 53 -4.63 -14.33 -21.49
CA TRP A 53 -3.75 -13.64 -22.42
C TRP A 53 -3.53 -12.19 -22.03
N TYR A 54 -2.62 -11.52 -22.71
CA TYR A 54 -2.33 -10.11 -22.48
C TYR A 54 -3.57 -9.24 -22.53
N ARG A 55 -3.66 -8.29 -21.61
CA ARG A 55 -4.74 -7.33 -21.43
C ARG A 55 -6.07 -7.92 -20.94
N ASN A 56 -6.20 -9.24 -20.79
CA ASN A 56 -7.38 -9.80 -20.11
C ASN A 56 -7.38 -9.34 -18.66
N ILE A 57 -8.58 -9.12 -18.14
CA ILE A 57 -8.82 -8.68 -16.78
C ILE A 57 -9.09 -9.91 -15.92
N ILE A 58 -8.48 -9.97 -14.74
CA ILE A 58 -8.79 -10.98 -13.72
C ILE A 58 -9.27 -10.29 -12.46
N TYR A 59 -10.39 -10.74 -11.86
CA TYR A 59 -10.99 -10.05 -10.74
C TYR A 59 -11.90 -10.93 -9.88
N ILE A 60 -12.16 -10.48 -8.65
CA ILE A 60 -13.22 -10.98 -7.77
C ILE A 60 -14.31 -9.90 -7.72
N PRO A 61 -15.56 -10.19 -8.12
CA PRO A 61 -16.65 -9.21 -8.18
C PRO A 61 -16.88 -8.47 -6.86
N GLY A 62 -17.17 -7.18 -6.94
CA GLY A 62 -17.48 -6.34 -5.78
C GLY A 62 -16.28 -6.08 -4.85
N THR A 63 -15.08 -6.47 -5.23
CA THR A 63 -13.87 -6.30 -4.42
C THR A 63 -12.79 -5.50 -5.14
N GLU A 64 -11.74 -5.10 -4.39
CA GLU A 64 -10.54 -4.50 -4.98
C GLU A 64 -9.52 -5.54 -5.51
N TYR A 65 -9.83 -6.83 -5.44
CA TYR A 65 -8.92 -7.89 -5.86
C TYR A 65 -9.05 -8.17 -7.35
N GLY A 66 -8.14 -7.61 -8.12
CA GLY A 66 -8.08 -7.80 -9.56
C GLY A 66 -7.03 -6.92 -10.23
N GLY A 67 -6.89 -7.08 -11.53
CA GLY A 67 -5.97 -6.32 -12.37
C GLY A 67 -5.94 -6.84 -13.81
N ILE A 68 -4.96 -6.37 -14.58
CA ILE A 68 -4.80 -6.69 -16.00
C ILE A 68 -3.57 -7.59 -16.16
N LEU A 69 -3.70 -8.66 -16.98
CA LEU A 69 -2.59 -9.54 -17.33
C LEU A 69 -1.64 -8.82 -18.31
N GLU A 70 -0.43 -8.48 -17.86
CA GLU A 70 0.52 -7.65 -18.63
C GLU A 70 1.81 -8.36 -18.99
N ASP A 71 2.31 -9.24 -18.10
CA ASP A 71 3.55 -9.99 -18.29
C ASP A 71 3.28 -11.49 -18.30
N LEU A 72 4.06 -12.24 -19.09
CA LEU A 72 3.93 -13.67 -19.25
C LEU A 72 5.30 -14.33 -19.21
N GLU A 73 5.45 -15.33 -18.35
CA GLU A 73 6.61 -16.18 -18.25
C GLU A 73 6.22 -17.65 -18.37
N VAL A 74 6.96 -18.42 -19.18
CA VAL A 74 6.79 -19.87 -19.30
C VAL A 74 7.96 -20.56 -18.63
N ILE A 75 7.69 -21.37 -17.61
CA ILE A 75 8.69 -22.10 -16.84
C ILE A 75 8.60 -23.59 -17.19
N THR A 76 9.33 -24.00 -18.20
CA THR A 76 9.28 -25.40 -18.71
C THR A 76 9.75 -26.43 -17.69
N LYS A 77 10.64 -26.04 -16.76
CA LYS A 77 11.14 -26.94 -15.69
C LYS A 77 10.03 -27.41 -14.74
N THR A 78 9.09 -26.54 -14.42
CA THR A 78 7.96 -26.82 -13.51
C THR A 78 6.65 -27.02 -14.25
N ASN A 79 6.65 -26.91 -15.58
CA ASN A 79 5.48 -26.97 -16.44
C ASN A 79 4.43 -25.90 -16.06
N GLU A 80 4.86 -24.70 -15.70
CA GLU A 80 4.01 -23.60 -15.28
C GLU A 80 4.03 -22.47 -16.29
N ILE A 81 2.92 -21.77 -16.40
CA ILE A 81 2.81 -20.44 -17.00
C ILE A 81 2.42 -19.45 -15.92
N VAL A 82 3.10 -18.31 -15.92
CA VAL A 82 2.96 -17.25 -14.92
C VAL A 82 2.57 -15.98 -15.62
N PHE A 83 1.50 -15.37 -15.16
CA PHE A 83 1.10 -14.03 -15.56
C PHE A 83 1.30 -13.08 -14.40
N ARG A 84 1.71 -11.85 -14.70
CA ARG A 84 1.84 -10.76 -13.73
C ARG A 84 1.18 -9.51 -14.27
N GLY A 85 0.80 -8.61 -13.39
CA GLY A 85 0.25 -7.32 -13.74
C GLY A 85 0.01 -6.45 -12.51
N ASP A 86 -0.28 -5.20 -12.76
CA ASP A 86 -0.64 -4.27 -11.68
C ASP A 86 -2.05 -4.58 -11.15
N ALA A 87 -2.21 -4.55 -9.84
CA ALA A 87 -3.52 -4.47 -9.21
C ALA A 87 -4.15 -3.07 -9.47
N TRP A 88 -5.44 -2.87 -9.20
CA TRP A 88 -6.12 -1.59 -9.48
C TRP A 88 -5.39 -0.38 -8.89
N ARG A 89 -4.91 -0.47 -7.65
CA ARG A 89 -4.10 0.60 -7.02
C ARG A 89 -2.74 0.79 -7.69
N GLY A 90 -2.13 -0.29 -8.17
CA GLY A 90 -0.88 -0.27 -8.92
C GLY A 90 -1.02 0.49 -10.24
N MET A 91 -2.13 0.32 -10.94
CA MET A 91 -2.42 1.06 -12.16
C MET A 91 -2.49 2.58 -11.89
N LEU A 92 -3.11 3.02 -10.79
CA LEU A 92 -3.15 4.44 -10.42
C LEU A 92 -1.75 5.04 -10.18
N ARG A 93 -0.75 4.21 -9.89
CA ARG A 93 0.66 4.61 -9.74
C ARG A 93 1.41 4.78 -11.07
N LYS A 94 0.79 4.44 -12.20
CA LYS A 94 1.41 4.56 -13.54
C LYS A 94 1.06 5.89 -14.23
N LYS A 95 0.38 6.80 -13.56
CA LYS A 95 0.04 8.13 -14.07
C LYS A 95 0.62 9.21 -13.16
N VAL A 96 0.96 10.33 -13.74
CA VAL A 96 1.53 11.49 -13.07
C VAL A 96 0.57 12.66 -13.19
N VAL A 97 0.29 13.33 -12.07
CA VAL A 97 -0.46 14.58 -12.07
C VAL A 97 0.49 15.72 -12.37
N GLU A 98 0.23 16.41 -13.48
CA GLU A 98 1.01 17.57 -13.92
C GLU A 98 0.29 18.87 -13.55
N PRO A 99 1.02 19.93 -13.19
CA PRO A 99 0.40 21.24 -13.02
C PRO A 99 -0.14 21.76 -14.36
N PRO A 100 -1.27 22.48 -14.38
CA PRO A 100 -1.75 23.13 -15.60
C PRO A 100 -0.70 24.10 -16.19
N SER A 101 -0.69 24.23 -17.50
CA SER A 101 0.27 25.12 -18.19
C SER A 101 0.27 26.54 -17.61
N GLY A 102 1.46 27.03 -17.26
CA GLY A 102 1.63 28.36 -16.67
C GLY A 102 1.22 28.49 -15.20
N LYS A 103 0.94 27.35 -14.53
CA LYS A 103 0.64 27.31 -13.08
C LYS A 103 1.70 26.54 -12.34
N ASP A 104 1.98 26.94 -11.09
CA ASP A 104 2.93 26.23 -10.24
C ASP A 104 2.33 24.93 -9.67
N HIS A 105 1.02 24.91 -9.40
CA HIS A 105 0.31 23.78 -8.84
C HIS A 105 -1.08 23.63 -9.47
N LEU A 106 -1.57 22.39 -9.50
CA LEU A 106 -3.00 22.12 -9.63
C LEU A 106 -3.65 22.45 -8.28
N VAL A 107 -4.65 23.35 -8.31
CA VAL A 107 -5.41 23.72 -7.11
C VAL A 107 -6.82 23.16 -7.22
N LEU A 108 -7.21 22.36 -6.24
CA LEU A 108 -8.51 21.69 -6.18
C LEU A 108 -9.46 22.42 -5.20
N ASN A 109 -10.72 22.57 -5.61
CA ASN A 109 -11.80 23.13 -4.80
C ASN A 109 -13.10 22.40 -5.13
N GLY A 110 -13.83 21.94 -4.12
CA GLY A 110 -15.13 21.31 -4.31
C GLY A 110 -15.36 20.09 -3.40
N GLU A 111 -16.38 19.34 -3.73
CA GLU A 111 -16.71 18.09 -3.04
C GLU A 111 -15.67 17.00 -3.33
N LEU A 112 -15.29 16.22 -2.32
CA LEU A 112 -14.13 15.35 -2.33
C LEU A 112 -14.17 14.30 -3.46
N ASN A 113 -15.27 13.58 -3.69
CA ASN A 113 -15.40 12.62 -4.78
C ASN A 113 -15.39 13.30 -6.17
N SER A 114 -15.89 14.52 -6.25
CA SER A 114 -15.77 15.33 -7.47
C SER A 114 -14.32 15.70 -7.76
N LEU A 115 -13.49 15.90 -6.74
CA LEU A 115 -12.06 16.14 -6.89
C LEU A 115 -11.30 14.86 -7.27
N LEU A 116 -11.69 13.70 -6.76
CA LEU A 116 -11.16 12.42 -7.23
C LEU A 116 -11.44 12.23 -8.73
N ARG A 117 -12.65 12.60 -9.19
CA ARG A 117 -13.02 12.54 -10.61
C ARG A 117 -12.18 13.50 -11.45
N GLN A 118 -11.91 14.70 -10.93
CA GLN A 118 -11.04 15.67 -11.59
C GLN A 118 -9.60 15.18 -11.69
N LEU A 119 -9.06 14.55 -10.63
CA LEU A 119 -7.72 13.96 -10.61
C LEU A 119 -7.60 12.78 -11.56
N LEU A 120 -8.62 11.91 -11.59
CA LEU A 120 -8.64 10.73 -12.46
C LEU A 120 -8.70 11.13 -13.94
N GLY A 121 -9.46 12.17 -14.30
CA GLY A 121 -9.62 12.62 -15.68
C GLY A 121 -9.91 11.46 -16.63
N ASP A 122 -9.35 11.51 -17.83
CA ASP A 122 -9.53 10.49 -18.87
C ASP A 122 -8.36 9.50 -18.96
N TYR A 123 -7.54 9.39 -17.90
CA TYR A 123 -6.31 8.58 -17.94
C TYR A 123 -6.52 7.10 -18.30
N TYR A 124 -7.73 6.55 -18.06
CA TYR A 124 -8.01 5.11 -18.19
C TYR A 124 -9.16 4.80 -19.13
N GLU A 125 -9.55 5.74 -19.99
CA GLU A 125 -10.53 5.53 -21.07
C GLU A 125 -11.85 4.88 -20.58
N GLY A 126 -12.30 5.24 -19.36
CA GLY A 126 -13.54 4.76 -18.76
C GLY A 126 -13.43 3.46 -17.94
N LEU A 127 -12.25 2.83 -17.85
CA LEU A 127 -12.08 1.65 -16.98
C LEU A 127 -12.30 2.01 -15.51
N PHE A 128 -11.79 3.17 -15.06
CA PHE A 128 -12.02 3.67 -13.71
C PHE A 128 -13.15 4.69 -13.70
N VAL A 129 -14.07 4.51 -12.76
CA VAL A 129 -15.23 5.39 -12.56
C VAL A 129 -15.26 5.85 -11.10
N VAL A 130 -15.38 7.16 -10.88
CA VAL A 130 -15.62 7.67 -9.53
C VAL A 130 -17.12 7.74 -9.29
N ASP A 131 -17.59 7.04 -8.26
CA ASP A 131 -19.00 6.99 -7.89
C ASP A 131 -19.58 8.39 -7.62
N TYR A 132 -20.87 8.57 -7.96
CA TYR A 132 -21.60 9.80 -7.68
C TYR A 132 -22.19 9.79 -6.25
N ILE A 133 -21.30 9.56 -5.28
CA ILE A 133 -21.62 9.55 -3.85
C ILE A 133 -21.12 10.89 -3.28
N ASP A 134 -21.98 11.60 -2.54
CA ASP A 134 -21.56 12.79 -1.81
C ASP A 134 -20.84 12.37 -0.53
N SER A 135 -19.57 12.72 -0.42
CA SER A 135 -18.76 12.43 0.77
C SER A 135 -19.11 13.35 1.96
N GLY A 136 -19.86 14.42 1.72
CA GLY A 136 -20.14 15.47 2.72
C GLY A 136 -18.92 16.36 3.04
N ILE A 137 -17.81 16.22 2.31
CA ILE A 137 -16.56 16.92 2.57
C ILE A 137 -16.30 17.93 1.46
N ILE A 138 -16.17 19.20 1.84
CA ILE A 138 -15.78 20.28 0.94
C ILE A 138 -14.32 20.63 1.19
N VAL A 139 -13.55 20.57 0.13
CA VAL A 139 -12.12 20.89 0.09
C VAL A 139 -11.93 22.28 -0.49
N GLU A 140 -11.09 23.08 0.14
CA GLU A 140 -10.77 24.43 -0.31
C GLU A 140 -9.27 24.64 -0.47
N ASN A 141 -8.88 25.22 -1.60
CA ASN A 141 -7.48 25.61 -1.90
C ASN A 141 -6.43 24.49 -1.72
N TRP A 142 -6.80 23.25 -2.00
CA TRP A 142 -5.87 22.12 -1.92
C TRP A 142 -4.86 22.19 -3.06
N LYS A 143 -3.59 22.34 -2.72
CA LYS A 143 -2.49 22.36 -3.69
C LYS A 143 -1.95 20.96 -3.86
N VAL A 144 -2.08 20.42 -5.07
CA VAL A 144 -1.48 19.13 -5.43
C VAL A 144 0.03 19.32 -5.67
N ASP A 145 0.83 18.39 -5.19
CA ASP A 145 2.28 18.42 -5.41
C ASP A 145 2.58 18.30 -6.92
N ARG A 146 3.68 18.90 -7.34
CA ARG A 146 4.08 18.89 -8.76
C ARG A 146 4.63 17.52 -9.14
N TYR A 147 4.20 17.02 -10.31
CA TYR A 147 4.70 15.75 -10.87
C TYR A 147 4.64 14.57 -9.88
N VAL A 148 3.55 14.51 -9.14
CA VAL A 148 3.27 13.44 -8.18
C VAL A 148 2.52 12.30 -8.88
N LEU A 149 2.73 11.07 -8.42
CA LEU A 149 1.95 9.94 -8.91
C LEU A 149 0.47 10.13 -8.58
N LEU A 150 -0.43 9.78 -9.50
CA LEU A 150 -1.88 9.95 -9.31
C LEU A 150 -2.36 9.28 -8.01
N TYR A 151 -1.89 8.05 -7.75
CA TYR A 151 -2.22 7.35 -6.51
C TYR A 151 -1.79 8.13 -5.26
N ASP A 152 -0.56 8.65 -5.25
CA ASP A 152 -0.03 9.38 -4.09
C ASP A 152 -0.77 10.71 -3.88
N ALA A 153 -1.16 11.40 -4.99
CA ALA A 153 -1.98 12.60 -4.92
C ALA A 153 -3.36 12.31 -4.32
N ILE A 154 -4.01 11.21 -4.73
CA ILE A 154 -5.30 10.76 -4.20
C ILE A 154 -5.14 10.43 -2.71
N MET A 155 -4.17 9.61 -2.33
CA MET A 155 -4.00 9.18 -0.95
C MET A 155 -3.70 10.35 -0.02
N LYS A 156 -2.82 11.28 -0.43
CA LYS A 156 -2.52 12.49 0.35
C LYS A 156 -3.74 13.38 0.57
N LEU A 157 -4.59 13.51 -0.46
CA LEU A 157 -5.84 14.24 -0.33
C LEU A 157 -6.80 13.54 0.64
N LEU A 158 -6.99 12.24 0.52
CA LEU A 158 -7.91 11.48 1.37
C LEU A 158 -7.45 11.44 2.83
N GLU A 159 -6.16 11.21 3.09
CA GLU A 159 -5.56 11.20 4.42
C GLU A 159 -5.76 12.52 5.16
N ALA A 160 -5.65 13.67 4.47
CA ALA A 160 -5.87 14.99 5.06
C ALA A 160 -7.30 15.18 5.62
N TYR A 161 -8.26 14.41 5.11
CA TYR A 161 -9.66 14.45 5.53
C TYR A 161 -10.10 13.16 6.26
N ASN A 162 -9.14 12.36 6.72
CA ASN A 162 -9.40 11.09 7.43
C ASN A 162 -10.30 10.13 6.62
N GLN A 163 -10.04 10.08 5.31
CA GLN A 163 -10.74 9.21 4.38
C GLN A 163 -9.79 8.17 3.81
N ARG A 164 -10.35 7.07 3.33
CA ARG A 164 -9.65 6.02 2.58
C ARG A 164 -10.19 5.91 1.16
N LEU A 165 -9.42 5.32 0.27
CA LEU A 165 -9.85 5.02 -1.09
C LEU A 165 -10.54 3.65 -1.13
N LYS A 166 -11.85 3.62 -1.34
CA LYS A 166 -12.59 2.40 -1.67
C LYS A 166 -12.42 2.10 -3.14
N ILE A 167 -12.15 0.84 -3.44
CA ILE A 167 -12.07 0.32 -4.82
C ILE A 167 -12.91 -0.96 -4.91
N SER A 168 -13.68 -1.09 -5.97
CA SER A 168 -14.40 -2.34 -6.29
C SER A 168 -14.54 -2.52 -7.79
N TYR A 169 -14.38 -3.74 -8.26
CA TYR A 169 -14.70 -4.06 -9.65
C TYR A 169 -16.18 -4.43 -9.76
N VAL A 170 -16.91 -3.67 -10.57
CA VAL A 170 -18.32 -3.88 -10.86
C VAL A 170 -18.46 -4.52 -12.25
N GLN A 171 -19.10 -5.67 -12.31
CA GLN A 171 -19.39 -6.33 -13.58
C GLN A 171 -20.41 -5.52 -14.39
N GLY A 172 -20.21 -5.49 -15.71
CA GLY A 172 -21.21 -4.91 -16.61
C GLY A 172 -22.45 -5.81 -16.73
N GLU A 173 -23.57 -5.20 -17.01
CA GLU A 173 -24.81 -5.93 -17.30
C GLU A 173 -24.89 -6.33 -18.79
N GLY A 174 -25.14 -7.60 -19.05
CA GLY A 174 -25.29 -8.13 -20.42
C GLY A 174 -24.01 -8.01 -21.24
N LEU A 175 -23.97 -7.08 -22.20
CA LEU A 175 -22.81 -6.82 -23.08
C LEU A 175 -21.99 -5.59 -22.66
N GLU A 176 -22.38 -4.92 -21.59
CA GLU A 176 -21.63 -3.77 -21.09
C GLU A 176 -20.32 -4.22 -20.45
N PRO A 177 -19.24 -3.42 -20.58
CA PRO A 177 -17.99 -3.72 -19.91
C PRO A 177 -18.09 -3.52 -18.40
N GLY A 178 -17.39 -4.37 -17.65
CA GLY A 178 -17.16 -4.11 -16.23
C GLY A 178 -16.19 -2.97 -16.03
N THR A 179 -16.30 -2.27 -14.90
CA THR A 179 -15.51 -1.08 -14.56
C THR A 179 -15.02 -1.13 -13.11
N VAL A 180 -13.94 -0.42 -12.84
CA VAL A 180 -13.37 -0.24 -11.50
C VAL A 180 -13.98 1.02 -10.87
N HIS A 181 -14.81 0.82 -9.89
CA HIS A 181 -15.44 1.91 -9.13
C HIS A 181 -14.54 2.35 -7.98
N ILE A 182 -14.39 3.65 -7.82
CA ILE A 182 -13.62 4.25 -6.73
C ILE A 182 -14.39 5.39 -6.08
N HIS A 183 -14.24 5.55 -4.78
CA HIS A 183 -14.74 6.71 -4.02
C HIS A 183 -14.05 6.86 -2.67
N ALA A 184 -14.23 8.00 -2.04
CA ALA A 184 -13.78 8.27 -0.69
C ALA A 184 -14.75 7.65 0.33
N GLU A 185 -14.21 6.94 1.32
CA GLU A 185 -14.96 6.43 2.48
C GLU A 185 -14.27 6.86 3.77
N PRO A 186 -15.01 7.09 4.87
CA PRO A 186 -14.40 7.31 6.17
C PRO A 186 -13.50 6.13 6.60
N VAL A 187 -12.36 6.45 7.21
CA VAL A 187 -11.55 5.45 7.92
C VAL A 187 -12.37 4.90 9.08
N THR A 188 -12.46 3.59 9.19
CA THR A 188 -13.16 2.92 10.30
C THR A 188 -12.18 2.58 11.40
N ASP A 189 -12.49 3.00 12.63
CA ASP A 189 -11.73 2.63 13.82
C ASP A 189 -12.40 1.46 14.54
N TRP A 190 -11.86 0.27 14.34
CA TRP A 190 -12.30 -0.97 14.97
C TRP A 190 -11.67 -1.22 16.33
N SER A 191 -10.76 -0.36 16.80
CA SER A 191 -9.96 -0.61 17.99
C SER A 191 -10.77 -0.64 19.29
N SER A 192 -11.92 0.04 19.30
CA SER A 192 -12.82 0.07 20.45
C SER A 192 -13.84 -1.09 20.47
N GLU A 193 -14.16 -1.63 19.28
CA GLU A 193 -15.19 -2.66 19.12
C GLU A 193 -14.59 -4.07 19.08
N LEU A 194 -13.37 -4.18 18.59
CA LEU A 194 -12.67 -5.42 18.35
C LEU A 194 -11.28 -5.37 19.01
N GLU A 195 -11.22 -5.59 20.31
CA GLU A 195 -9.95 -5.98 20.95
C GLU A 195 -9.70 -7.45 20.56
N TYR A 196 -9.10 -7.63 19.38
CA TYR A 196 -8.75 -8.98 18.92
C TYR A 196 -7.77 -9.61 19.90
N SER A 197 -8.12 -10.77 20.40
CA SER A 197 -7.26 -11.59 21.25
C SER A 197 -6.76 -12.81 20.49
N GLN A 198 -5.75 -13.48 21.01
CA GLN A 198 -5.26 -14.74 20.44
C GLN A 198 -6.35 -15.82 20.34
N ASP A 199 -7.43 -15.71 21.11
CA ASP A 199 -8.57 -16.63 21.06
C ASP A 199 -9.43 -16.41 19.79
N ASP A 200 -9.36 -15.21 19.19
CA ASP A 200 -10.14 -14.83 18.00
C ASP A 200 -9.41 -15.09 16.68
N ARG A 201 -8.48 -16.02 16.65
CA ARG A 201 -7.67 -16.36 15.46
C ARG A 201 -6.78 -15.21 14.97
N LEU A 202 -6.38 -14.37 15.89
CA LEU A 202 -5.41 -13.31 15.67
C LEU A 202 -4.01 -13.87 15.93
N HIS A 203 -3.14 -13.76 14.93
CA HIS A 203 -1.73 -14.09 15.09
C HIS A 203 -0.91 -12.82 15.05
N PHE A 204 -0.22 -12.55 16.15
CA PHE A 204 0.76 -11.48 16.25
C PHE A 204 2.15 -12.04 16.01
N ASP A 205 2.92 -11.36 15.17
CA ASP A 205 4.37 -11.47 15.14
C ASP A 205 4.93 -10.10 15.54
N ILE A 206 5.38 -10.01 16.78
CA ILE A 206 5.87 -8.76 17.38
C ILE A 206 7.38 -8.85 17.46
N ARG A 207 8.06 -7.93 16.78
CA ARG A 207 9.50 -7.72 16.93
C ARG A 207 9.74 -6.35 17.55
N ASP A 208 10.17 -6.33 18.82
CA ASP A 208 10.65 -5.13 19.52
C ASP A 208 12.17 -5.08 19.39
N CYS A 209 12.65 -4.28 18.45
CA CYS A 209 14.08 -4.11 18.19
C CYS A 209 14.60 -2.94 19.02
N ARG A 210 15.39 -3.24 20.06
CA ARG A 210 16.00 -2.26 20.97
C ARG A 210 17.50 -2.10 20.80
N ASN A 211 18.05 -2.61 19.69
CA ASN A 211 19.46 -2.49 19.37
C ASN A 211 19.74 -1.55 18.20
N GLY A 212 18.81 -0.66 17.89
CA GLY A 212 18.95 0.34 16.85
C GLY A 212 20.01 1.39 17.18
N ILE A 213 20.41 2.13 16.15
CA ILE A 213 21.35 3.24 16.27
C ILE A 213 20.63 4.43 16.92
N ASN A 214 21.30 5.09 17.85
CA ASN A 214 20.77 6.28 18.52
C ASN A 214 21.69 7.49 18.45
N HIS A 215 22.82 7.35 17.78
CA HIS A 215 23.74 8.43 17.45
C HIS A 215 24.22 8.23 16.00
N LEU A 216 23.95 9.17 15.11
CA LEU A 216 24.42 9.15 13.74
C LEU A 216 25.43 10.29 13.52
N VAL A 217 26.63 9.93 13.14
CA VAL A 217 27.63 10.88 12.68
C VAL A 217 27.47 11.05 11.18
N CYS A 218 27.03 12.20 10.73
CA CYS A 218 26.81 12.49 9.31
C CYS A 218 28.01 13.29 8.77
N ALA A 219 28.63 12.78 7.72
CA ALA A 219 29.80 13.37 7.09
C ALA A 219 29.47 13.88 5.68
N GLY A 220 29.46 15.19 5.50
CA GLY A 220 29.11 15.90 4.27
C GLY A 220 30.32 16.26 3.41
N LYS A 221 30.21 17.39 2.69
CA LYS A 221 31.26 17.93 1.83
C LYS A 221 32.48 18.41 2.60
N GLY A 222 33.63 18.50 1.93
CA GLY A 222 34.90 18.90 2.50
C GLY A 222 35.85 17.73 2.71
N GLN A 223 37.08 18.03 3.16
CA GLN A 223 38.11 17.04 3.45
C GLN A 223 38.83 17.42 4.74
N ASN A 224 39.27 16.41 5.48
CA ASN A 224 40.03 16.61 6.74
C ASN A 224 39.28 17.52 7.72
N ASP A 225 39.93 18.53 8.24
CA ASP A 225 39.39 19.48 9.25
C ASP A 225 38.28 20.40 8.68
N GLU A 226 38.17 20.52 7.36
CA GLU A 226 37.12 21.32 6.69
C GLU A 226 35.88 20.48 6.33
N ARG A 227 35.90 19.18 6.65
CA ARG A 227 34.75 18.31 6.36
C ARG A 227 33.57 18.67 7.23
N LEU A 228 32.44 18.88 6.60
CA LEU A 228 31.18 19.12 7.31
C LEU A 228 30.77 17.87 8.09
N ILE A 229 30.65 17.99 9.41
CA ILE A 229 30.20 16.92 10.30
C ILE A 229 28.98 17.40 11.08
N LEU A 230 27.93 16.60 11.06
CA LEU A 230 26.74 16.78 11.89
C LEU A 230 26.54 15.55 12.78
N HIS A 231 26.08 15.76 14.00
CA HIS A 231 25.71 14.72 14.93
C HIS A 231 24.20 14.75 15.15
N LEU A 232 23.53 13.62 14.94
CA LEU A 232 22.11 13.45 15.18
C LEU A 232 21.90 12.41 16.27
N TYR A 233 21.01 12.68 17.20
CA TYR A 233 20.76 11.85 18.36
C TYR A 233 19.27 11.53 18.50
N VAL A 234 18.96 10.28 18.79
CA VAL A 234 17.61 9.86 19.19
C VAL A 234 17.39 10.27 20.64
N GLN A 235 16.25 10.89 20.92
CA GLN A 235 15.82 11.28 22.26
C GLN A 235 15.03 10.14 22.93
N GLU A 236 14.64 10.33 24.20
CA GLU A 236 13.86 9.36 24.96
C GLU A 236 12.51 9.02 24.31
N ASP A 237 11.88 10.01 23.73
CA ASP A 237 10.59 9.91 23.03
C ASP A 237 10.68 9.39 21.59
N GLY A 238 11.90 9.05 21.12
CA GLY A 238 12.15 8.62 19.74
C GLY A 238 12.33 9.76 18.74
N SER A 239 12.17 11.02 19.15
CA SER A 239 12.47 12.16 18.29
C SER A 239 13.98 12.28 18.01
N ILE A 240 14.35 12.96 16.91
CA ILE A 240 15.74 13.18 16.54
C ILE A 240 16.10 14.65 16.83
N GLY A 241 17.18 14.85 17.55
CA GLY A 241 17.71 16.15 17.94
C GLY A 241 19.24 16.24 17.80
N ASP A 242 19.78 17.37 18.24
CA ASP A 242 21.21 17.69 18.25
C ASP A 242 21.90 17.42 19.61
N SER A 243 21.10 17.06 20.62
CA SER A 243 21.57 16.84 21.99
C SER A 243 21.68 15.36 22.30
N LYS A 244 22.77 14.95 22.90
CA LYS A 244 23.05 13.56 23.25
C LYS A 244 22.23 13.13 24.47
N TYR A 245 21.34 12.16 24.30
CA TYR A 245 20.55 11.55 25.39
C TYR A 245 21.18 10.23 25.87
N TYR A 246 21.47 9.30 24.96
CA TYR A 246 22.07 8.01 25.31
C TYR A 246 23.58 8.12 25.49
N THR A 247 24.14 7.48 26.52
CA THR A 247 25.56 7.52 26.85
C THR A 247 26.09 6.13 27.24
N GLY A 248 27.40 5.94 27.21
CA GLY A 248 28.08 4.74 27.65
C GLY A 248 27.61 3.49 26.88
N LEU A 249 27.22 2.44 27.58
CA LEU A 249 26.79 1.17 26.96
C LEU A 249 25.46 1.28 26.21
N SER A 250 24.69 2.32 26.46
CA SER A 250 23.41 2.57 25.78
C SER A 250 23.59 3.31 24.47
N GLU A 251 24.73 3.95 24.25
CA GLU A 251 25.04 4.64 23.01
C GLU A 251 25.42 3.66 21.92
N ARG A 252 24.79 3.79 20.77
CA ARG A 252 25.08 3.04 19.55
C ARG A 252 25.22 3.99 18.39
N THR A 253 26.45 4.11 17.89
CA THR A 253 26.81 5.08 16.87
C THR A 253 26.97 4.41 15.51
N ALA A 254 26.50 5.09 14.46
CA ALA A 254 26.80 4.76 13.07
C ALA A 254 27.35 5.97 12.33
N LEU A 255 28.00 5.73 11.20
CA LEU A 255 28.48 6.75 10.28
C LEU A 255 27.60 6.77 9.04
N TYR A 256 27.20 7.96 8.62
CA TYR A 256 26.52 8.23 7.37
C TYR A 256 27.33 9.20 6.52
N GLU A 257 27.70 8.79 5.32
CA GLU A 257 28.52 9.60 4.42
C GLU A 257 27.71 10.06 3.21
N TYR A 258 27.61 11.38 3.05
CA TYR A 258 27.06 12.02 1.86
C TYR A 258 28.00 13.14 1.42
N THR A 259 29.07 12.75 0.75
CA THR A 259 30.26 13.57 0.48
C THR A 259 30.02 14.85 -0.32
N SER A 260 28.90 14.97 -1.04
CA SER A 260 28.50 16.16 -1.80
C SER A 260 27.47 17.04 -1.06
N ALA A 261 26.93 16.59 0.08
CA ALA A 261 25.86 17.29 0.78
C ALA A 261 26.37 18.55 1.48
N ASP A 262 25.59 19.63 1.38
CA ASP A 262 25.66 20.80 2.28
C ASP A 262 24.97 20.52 3.63
N ALA A 263 24.92 21.50 4.52
CA ALA A 263 24.40 21.31 5.87
C ALA A 263 22.90 20.91 5.88
N ASP A 264 22.09 21.57 5.05
CA ASP A 264 20.63 21.34 5.02
C ASP A 264 20.32 19.97 4.46
N SER A 265 20.92 19.60 3.33
CA SER A 265 20.79 18.27 2.72
C SER A 265 21.31 17.18 3.66
N LEU A 266 22.44 17.42 4.35
CA LEU A 266 23.01 16.45 5.27
C LEU A 266 22.12 16.21 6.48
N LEU A 267 21.48 17.25 7.00
CA LEU A 267 20.51 17.18 8.08
C LEU A 267 19.26 16.40 7.67
N GLU A 268 18.70 16.73 6.51
CA GLU A 268 17.49 16.07 5.99
C GLU A 268 17.71 14.57 5.78
N TYR A 269 18.71 14.21 4.98
CA TYR A 269 18.99 12.81 4.66
C TYR A 269 19.54 12.03 5.84
N GLY A 270 20.36 12.67 6.71
CA GLY A 270 20.84 12.07 7.95
C GLY A 270 19.69 11.76 8.92
N THR A 271 18.73 12.67 9.04
CA THR A 271 17.52 12.44 9.86
C THR A 271 16.68 11.26 9.33
N LYS A 272 16.49 11.20 8.01
CA LYS A 272 15.79 10.07 7.37
C LYS A 272 16.53 8.75 7.63
N GLN A 273 17.85 8.75 7.46
CA GLN A 273 18.67 7.56 7.69
C GLN A 273 18.63 7.11 9.15
N LEU A 274 18.70 8.04 10.11
CA LEU A 274 18.63 7.69 11.53
C LEU A 274 17.25 7.13 11.92
N LYS A 275 16.16 7.64 11.36
CA LYS A 275 14.80 7.08 11.53
C LYS A 275 14.70 5.63 11.10
N GLU A 276 15.40 5.23 10.03
CA GLU A 276 15.42 3.85 9.54
C GLU A 276 16.30 2.93 10.43
N LEU A 277 17.31 3.48 11.08
CA LEU A 277 18.30 2.74 11.88
C LEU A 277 17.98 2.65 13.37
N GLN A 278 17.10 3.52 13.89
CA GLN A 278 16.77 3.57 15.31
C GLN A 278 15.99 2.34 15.79
N ASN A 279 15.71 2.28 17.07
CA ASN A 279 14.85 1.26 17.65
C ASN A 279 13.48 1.27 16.95
N TYR A 280 12.97 0.10 16.65
CA TYR A 280 11.65 -0.02 16.02
C TYR A 280 10.86 -1.18 16.60
N LYS A 281 9.56 -1.06 16.58
CA LYS A 281 8.63 -2.17 16.78
C LYS A 281 8.00 -2.52 15.45
N LYS A 282 8.18 -3.75 15.02
CA LYS A 282 7.48 -4.30 13.87
C LYS A 282 6.43 -5.27 14.35
N ILE A 283 5.22 -5.09 13.87
CA ILE A 283 4.11 -5.95 14.21
C ILE A 283 3.42 -6.37 12.94
N ASN A 284 3.43 -7.66 12.71
CA ASN A 284 2.64 -8.27 11.65
C ASN A 284 1.39 -8.86 12.30
N LEU A 285 0.26 -8.51 11.75
CA LEU A 285 -1.02 -8.99 12.19
C LEU A 285 -1.62 -9.84 11.11
N SER A 286 -1.94 -11.09 11.40
CA SER A 286 -2.77 -11.92 10.54
C SER A 286 -4.13 -12.05 11.18
N ILE A 287 -5.14 -11.45 10.55
CA ILE A 287 -6.54 -11.58 10.97
C ILE A 287 -7.22 -12.52 10.01
N SER A 288 -7.93 -13.49 10.55
CA SER A 288 -8.80 -14.36 9.78
C SER A 288 -10.24 -13.91 9.99
N ASN A 289 -11.04 -13.83 8.92
CA ASN A 289 -12.47 -13.51 8.95
C ASN A 289 -12.85 -12.08 9.28
N ALA A 290 -12.01 -11.11 9.00
CA ALA A 290 -12.36 -9.71 9.07
C ALA A 290 -12.43 -9.14 7.65
N ASP A 291 -13.45 -8.37 7.37
CA ASP A 291 -13.54 -7.55 6.15
C ASP A 291 -12.97 -6.17 6.49
N LEU A 292 -11.66 -6.06 6.36
CA LEU A 292 -10.91 -4.86 6.71
C LEU A 292 -10.34 -4.22 5.44
N GLU A 293 -10.25 -2.90 5.47
CA GLU A 293 -9.75 -2.12 4.34
C GLU A 293 -8.41 -1.44 4.67
N LEU A 294 -7.66 -1.04 3.64
CA LEU A 294 -6.47 -0.21 3.84
C LEU A 294 -6.84 1.09 4.51
N GLY A 295 -6.11 1.44 5.57
CA GLY A 295 -6.34 2.64 6.37
C GLY A 295 -7.24 2.41 7.58
N ASP A 296 -7.99 1.31 7.65
CA ASP A 296 -8.77 0.98 8.85
C ASP A 296 -7.87 0.80 10.05
N ILE A 297 -8.30 1.32 11.20
CA ILE A 297 -7.55 1.21 12.46
C ILE A 297 -8.01 -0.03 13.19
N VAL A 298 -7.06 -0.88 13.55
CA VAL A 298 -7.34 -2.11 14.32
C VAL A 298 -6.63 -2.09 15.66
N GLY A 299 -7.31 -2.55 16.69
CA GLY A 299 -6.78 -2.75 18.02
C GLY A 299 -6.37 -4.20 18.26
N GLY A 300 -5.35 -4.40 19.07
CA GLY A 300 -4.96 -5.73 19.51
C GLY A 300 -4.12 -5.70 20.77
N ARG A 301 -4.20 -6.78 21.55
CA ARG A 301 -3.39 -6.96 22.77
C ARG A 301 -2.70 -8.31 22.74
N GLU A 302 -1.38 -8.28 22.84
CA GLU A 302 -0.59 -9.49 23.02
C GLU A 302 -0.51 -9.83 24.53
N ARG A 303 -0.83 -11.09 24.89
CA ARG A 303 -1.02 -11.50 26.29
C ARG A 303 0.27 -11.61 27.10
N VAL A 304 1.36 -12.04 26.47
CA VAL A 304 2.62 -12.35 27.17
C VAL A 304 3.37 -11.07 27.51
N THR A 305 3.50 -10.17 26.54
CA THR A 305 4.22 -8.90 26.68
C THR A 305 3.32 -7.77 27.15
N GLY A 306 1.99 -7.94 27.05
CA GLY A 306 1.01 -6.90 27.35
C GLY A 306 0.98 -5.74 26.36
N VAL A 307 1.69 -5.87 25.23
CA VAL A 307 1.74 -4.84 24.20
C VAL A 307 0.34 -4.64 23.64
N LYS A 308 -0.13 -3.40 23.73
CA LYS A 308 -1.36 -2.94 23.06
C LYS A 308 -1.00 -2.19 21.78
N LEU A 309 -1.83 -2.39 20.78
CA LEU A 309 -1.71 -1.75 19.49
C LEU A 309 -3.02 -1.13 19.06
N ASN A 310 -2.90 0.01 18.44
CA ASN A 310 -3.97 0.69 17.76
C ASN A 310 -3.37 1.36 16.53
N LYS A 311 -3.38 0.67 15.40
CA LYS A 311 -2.63 1.08 14.21
C LYS A 311 -3.42 0.82 12.93
N PRO A 312 -3.20 1.64 11.88
CA PRO A 312 -3.85 1.44 10.59
C PRO A 312 -3.29 0.23 9.85
N ILE A 313 -4.16 -0.43 9.09
CA ILE A 313 -3.79 -1.44 8.12
C ILE A 313 -3.10 -0.75 6.94
N VAL A 314 -1.88 -1.19 6.64
CA VAL A 314 -1.06 -0.62 5.55
C VAL A 314 -0.89 -1.58 4.37
N ARG A 315 -1.23 -2.86 4.55
CA ARG A 315 -1.08 -3.86 3.50
C ARG A 315 -2.10 -4.98 3.61
N LYS A 316 -2.61 -5.41 2.47
CA LYS A 316 -3.49 -6.58 2.30
C LYS A 316 -2.85 -7.53 1.31
N ILE A 317 -2.76 -8.81 1.64
CA ILE A 317 -2.20 -9.83 0.76
C ILE A 317 -3.24 -10.92 0.58
N LEU A 318 -3.83 -11.00 -0.62
CA LEU A 318 -4.72 -12.09 -0.99
C LEU A 318 -3.89 -13.24 -1.58
N LYS A 319 -4.11 -14.45 -1.08
CA LYS A 319 -3.54 -15.67 -1.64
C LYS A 319 -4.64 -16.67 -1.94
N ILE A 320 -4.72 -17.11 -3.20
CA ILE A 320 -5.64 -18.14 -3.63
C ILE A 320 -4.84 -19.36 -4.07
N SER A 321 -5.14 -20.53 -3.50
CA SER A 321 -4.55 -21.79 -3.89
C SER A 321 -5.57 -22.91 -3.65
N LYS A 322 -5.69 -23.85 -4.59
CA LYS A 322 -6.64 -24.98 -4.51
C LYS A 322 -8.08 -24.50 -4.23
N ARG A 323 -8.50 -23.44 -4.87
CA ARG A 323 -9.82 -22.77 -4.72
C ARG A 323 -10.12 -22.25 -3.31
N ARG A 324 -9.09 -21.99 -2.52
CA ARG A 324 -9.22 -21.43 -1.17
C ARG A 324 -8.50 -20.11 -1.13
N ALA A 325 -9.11 -19.10 -0.55
CA ALA A 325 -8.51 -17.79 -0.38
C ALA A 325 -8.18 -17.51 1.08
N ILE A 326 -7.08 -16.83 1.29
CA ILE A 326 -6.64 -16.31 2.58
C ILE A 326 -6.25 -14.85 2.36
N ILE A 327 -6.71 -13.97 3.23
CA ILE A 327 -6.28 -12.58 3.26
C ILE A 327 -5.44 -12.38 4.52
N ASN A 328 -4.23 -11.86 4.33
CA ASN A 328 -3.36 -11.44 5.41
C ASN A 328 -3.28 -9.91 5.41
N TYR A 329 -3.30 -9.32 6.60
CA TYR A 329 -3.20 -7.88 6.80
C TYR A 329 -1.88 -7.57 7.51
N GLU A 330 -1.22 -6.49 7.10
CA GLU A 330 -0.10 -5.93 7.84
C GLU A 330 -0.50 -4.55 8.36
N ILE A 331 -0.13 -4.26 9.60
CA ILE A 331 -0.39 -2.97 10.22
C ILE A 331 0.87 -2.11 10.22
N LYS A 332 0.69 -0.81 10.33
CA LYS A 332 1.81 0.13 10.46
C LYS A 332 2.59 -0.18 11.73
N GLY A 333 3.90 -0.39 11.61
CA GLY A 333 4.80 -0.47 12.76
C GLY A 333 4.90 0.89 13.48
N ASP A 334 5.46 0.90 14.69
CA ASP A 334 5.93 2.14 15.29
C ASP A 334 7.19 2.58 14.54
N ASP A 335 7.13 3.75 13.90
CA ASP A 335 8.30 4.45 13.37
C ASP A 335 9.11 5.04 14.52
#